data_d965ca7ab9d717b732938e1fc1c86f0b
#
_entry.id   d965ca7ab9d717b732938e1fc1c86f0b
#
_cell.length_a   1.000
_cell.length_b   1.000
_cell.length_c   1.000
_cell.angle_alpha   90.00
_cell.angle_beta   90.00
_cell.angle_gamma   90.00
#
_symmetry.space_group_name_H-M   'P 1'
#
loop_
_entity.id
_entity.type
_entity.pdbx_description
1 polymer ?
#
loop_
_entity_poly.entity_id
_entity_poly.type
_entity_poly.pdbx_seq_one_letter_code
_entity_poly.pdbx_strand_id
1 'polypeptide(L)'
;AFSFTEQEQKFLWLMFFASFATKVPMLPMHIWLPEAHVEAPTAGSVILAGVLLKLGTYGFIRFSFPLFPFASLYFTPLVYSMASMAVVYTSLTAIRQTDLKRIIAYTSVAHMNLVMIGLFSFNVIGLEGAMLQSLSHGFVASALFLVIGVVYDRHHTRMVKYYGGLVHMMPLFTIIFLIFTMANIALPGTSSFVGELLILVGAYECNTTITFIGATGMVLGGGYSLWLFNRIVYGNLKTQYLKQFCDLEKREFFVFLPLIFGTLFMGVYPEVFLNVMHISINNLLDQIHFV
;
A
#
# COMPACT_ATOMS: atom_id res chain seq x y z
N ALA A 1 -35.88 -7.41 -2.12
CA ALA A 1 -34.57 -7.00 -2.61
C ALA A 1 -34.71 -6.57 -4.05
N PHE A 2 -34.20 -5.41 -4.44
CA PHE A 2 -34.15 -5.00 -5.84
C PHE A 2 -33.09 -5.87 -6.53
N SER A 3 -33.48 -6.72 -7.47
CA SER A 3 -32.58 -7.51 -8.31
C SER A 3 -32.37 -6.78 -9.64
N PHE A 4 -31.15 -6.32 -9.88
CA PHE A 4 -30.78 -5.75 -11.17
C PHE A 4 -30.63 -6.87 -12.22
N THR A 5 -31.00 -6.61 -13.45
CA THR A 5 -30.70 -7.51 -14.57
C THR A 5 -29.18 -7.56 -14.81
N GLU A 6 -28.68 -8.62 -15.45
CA GLU A 6 -27.25 -8.78 -15.71
C GLU A 6 -26.64 -7.60 -16.49
N GLN A 7 -27.38 -7.04 -17.44
CA GLN A 7 -26.91 -5.89 -18.24
C GLN A 7 -26.84 -4.61 -17.38
N GLU A 8 -27.84 -4.36 -16.55
CA GLU A 8 -27.83 -3.24 -15.62
C GLU A 8 -26.69 -3.35 -14.62
N GLN A 9 -26.45 -4.56 -14.08
CA GLN A 9 -25.31 -4.80 -13.19
C GLN A 9 -23.98 -4.45 -13.85
N LYS A 10 -23.75 -4.88 -15.09
CA LYS A 10 -22.51 -4.57 -15.83
C LYS A 10 -22.31 -3.08 -16.04
N PHE A 11 -23.37 -2.37 -16.42
CA PHE A 11 -23.28 -0.93 -16.68
C PHE A 11 -23.04 -0.13 -15.38
N LEU A 12 -23.80 -0.41 -14.33
CA LEU A 12 -23.66 0.24 -13.05
C LEU A 12 -22.30 -0.08 -12.40
N TRP A 13 -21.86 -1.33 -12.49
CA TRP A 13 -20.56 -1.73 -11.99
C TRP A 13 -19.41 -0.93 -12.63
N LEU A 14 -19.44 -0.71 -13.95
CA LEU A 14 -18.43 0.09 -14.64
C LEU A 14 -18.39 1.54 -14.15
N MET A 15 -19.55 2.15 -13.83
CA MET A 15 -19.60 3.48 -13.26
C MET A 15 -18.98 3.54 -11.86
N PHE A 16 -19.31 2.59 -10.98
CA PHE A 16 -18.70 2.48 -9.68
C PHE A 16 -17.21 2.15 -9.76
N PHE A 17 -16.84 1.24 -10.68
CA PHE A 17 -15.46 0.88 -10.93
C PHE A 17 -14.61 2.10 -11.35
N ALA A 18 -15.08 2.93 -12.25
CA ALA A 18 -14.36 4.15 -12.65
C ALA A 18 -14.05 5.05 -11.43
N SER A 19 -15.03 5.22 -10.52
CA SER A 19 -14.85 6.00 -9.30
C SER A 19 -13.89 5.35 -8.29
N PHE A 20 -13.99 4.03 -8.08
CA PHE A 20 -13.14 3.35 -7.11
C PHE A 20 -11.74 3.07 -7.64
N ALA A 21 -11.58 2.78 -8.93
CA ALA A 21 -10.28 2.57 -9.58
C ALA A 21 -9.44 3.86 -9.66
N THR A 22 -10.05 5.04 -9.62
CA THR A 22 -9.31 6.29 -9.43
C THR A 22 -8.79 6.43 -8.01
N LYS A 23 -9.57 6.03 -7.00
CA LYS A 23 -9.16 6.10 -5.58
C LYS A 23 -8.12 5.04 -5.22
N VAL A 24 -8.26 3.80 -5.71
CA VAL A 24 -7.26 2.72 -5.58
C VAL A 24 -6.21 2.81 -6.67
N PRO A 25 -5.73 3.87 -7.07
CA PRO A 25 -4.98 4.22 -8.29
C PRO A 25 -4.56 3.03 -9.15
N MET A 26 -5.50 2.50 -9.94
CA MET A 26 -5.24 1.44 -10.91
C MET A 26 -4.72 2.03 -12.23
N LEU A 27 -3.95 1.28 -13.01
CA LEU A 27 -3.59 1.69 -14.37
C LEU A 27 -4.86 1.76 -15.24
N PRO A 28 -5.02 2.81 -16.07
CA PRO A 28 -4.11 3.95 -16.31
C PRO A 28 -4.33 5.15 -15.38
N MET A 29 -5.29 5.11 -14.46
CA MET A 29 -5.77 6.24 -13.66
C MET A 29 -4.88 6.54 -12.42
N HIS A 30 -3.63 6.09 -12.39
CA HIS A 30 -2.76 6.16 -11.20
C HIS A 30 -1.92 7.44 -11.09
N ILE A 31 -1.75 8.22 -12.18
CA ILE A 31 -0.76 9.31 -12.28
C ILE A 31 -1.04 10.45 -11.29
N TRP A 32 -2.29 10.70 -10.98
CA TRP A 32 -2.70 11.78 -10.08
C TRP A 32 -2.16 11.60 -8.65
N LEU A 33 -2.03 10.35 -8.17
CA LEU A 33 -1.64 10.08 -6.79
C LEU A 33 -0.21 10.52 -6.46
N PRO A 34 0.84 10.16 -7.25
CA PRO A 34 2.19 10.64 -7.00
C PRO A 34 2.30 12.17 -7.06
N GLU A 35 1.60 12.83 -7.98
CA GLU A 35 1.59 14.29 -8.09
C GLU A 35 0.91 14.93 -6.87
N ALA A 36 -0.25 14.40 -6.46
CA ALA A 36 -0.94 14.87 -5.26
C ALA A 36 -0.08 14.75 -4.00
N HIS A 37 0.66 13.65 -3.83
CA HIS A 37 1.56 13.48 -2.69
C HIS A 37 2.73 14.48 -2.68
N VAL A 38 3.24 14.84 -3.85
CA VAL A 38 4.36 15.80 -3.98
C VAL A 38 3.92 17.20 -3.57
N GLU A 39 2.75 17.63 -4.04
CA GLU A 39 2.22 18.98 -3.78
C GLU A 39 1.63 19.11 -2.35
N ALA A 40 1.10 18.02 -1.79
CA ALA A 40 0.50 18.05 -0.47
C ALA A 40 1.52 18.28 0.66
N PRO A 41 1.15 19.00 1.73
CA PRO A 41 1.93 19.02 2.97
C PRO A 41 2.04 17.60 3.57
N THR A 42 2.99 17.39 4.48
CA THR A 42 3.23 16.07 5.10
C THR A 42 1.98 15.46 5.72
N ALA A 43 1.21 16.25 6.48
CA ALA A 43 -0.05 15.80 7.09
C ALA A 43 -1.10 15.39 6.03
N GLY A 44 -1.21 16.14 4.94
CA GLY A 44 -2.09 15.80 3.82
C GLY A 44 -1.69 14.47 3.16
N SER A 45 -0.40 14.24 2.96
CA SER A 45 0.12 12.97 2.41
C SER A 45 -0.16 11.78 3.34
N VAL A 46 -0.07 11.98 4.66
CA VAL A 46 -0.39 10.94 5.66
C VAL A 46 -1.86 10.54 5.60
N ILE A 47 -2.79 11.51 5.56
CA ILE A 47 -4.23 11.23 5.47
C ILE A 47 -4.56 10.56 4.13
N LEU A 48 -3.96 11.02 3.03
CA LEU A 48 -4.20 10.47 1.71
C LEU A 48 -3.73 9.02 1.61
N ALA A 49 -2.51 8.72 2.07
CA ALA A 49 -1.99 7.35 2.08
C ALA A 49 -2.67 6.46 3.14
N GLY A 50 -2.91 6.99 4.34
CA GLY A 50 -3.46 6.22 5.46
C GLY A 50 -4.94 5.85 5.31
N VAL A 51 -5.77 6.77 4.84
CA VAL A 51 -7.24 6.64 4.84
C VAL A 51 -7.86 6.71 3.46
N LEU A 52 -7.54 7.74 2.66
CA LEU A 52 -8.27 8.00 1.42
C LEU A 52 -8.15 6.86 0.39
N LEU A 53 -7.00 6.24 0.26
CA LEU A 53 -6.80 5.09 -0.62
C LEU A 53 -7.70 3.90 -0.22
N LYS A 54 -7.93 3.70 1.09
CA LYS A 54 -8.74 2.59 1.62
C LYS A 54 -10.23 2.79 1.39
N LEU A 55 -10.69 4.00 1.15
CA LEU A 55 -12.08 4.25 0.75
C LEU A 55 -12.42 3.59 -0.60
N GLY A 56 -11.44 3.43 -1.50
CA GLY A 56 -11.64 2.71 -2.75
C GLY A 56 -11.84 1.20 -2.53
N THR A 57 -10.96 0.57 -1.74
CA THR A 57 -11.09 -0.87 -1.39
C THR A 57 -12.36 -1.13 -0.58
N TYR A 58 -12.68 -0.27 0.38
CA TYR A 58 -13.94 -0.32 1.11
C TYR A 58 -15.16 -0.21 0.17
N GLY A 59 -15.08 0.69 -0.82
CA GLY A 59 -16.13 0.86 -1.83
C GLY A 59 -16.41 -0.42 -2.63
N PHE A 60 -15.37 -1.16 -3.03
CA PHE A 60 -15.54 -2.45 -3.68
C PHE A 60 -16.22 -3.48 -2.77
N ILE A 61 -15.75 -3.62 -1.53
CA ILE A 61 -16.28 -4.59 -0.57
C ILE A 61 -17.72 -4.26 -0.18
N ARG A 62 -18.03 -2.98 0.07
CA ARG A 62 -19.32 -2.56 0.64
C ARG A 62 -20.40 -2.37 -0.42
N PHE A 63 -20.03 -1.91 -1.62
CA PHE A 63 -21.00 -1.57 -2.66
C PHE A 63 -20.89 -2.49 -3.88
N SER A 64 -19.72 -2.63 -4.48
CA SER A 64 -19.61 -3.35 -5.76
C SER A 64 -19.93 -4.84 -5.63
N PHE A 65 -19.43 -5.50 -4.60
CA PHE A 65 -19.62 -6.93 -4.41
C PHE A 65 -21.06 -7.29 -4.03
N PRO A 66 -21.70 -6.66 -3.04
CA PRO A 66 -23.08 -7.02 -2.66
C PRO A 66 -24.14 -6.57 -3.67
N LEU A 67 -23.94 -5.41 -4.33
CA LEU A 67 -24.94 -4.88 -5.26
C LEU A 67 -24.84 -5.49 -6.66
N PHE A 68 -23.63 -5.84 -7.10
CA PHE A 68 -23.36 -6.31 -8.47
C PHE A 68 -22.47 -7.58 -8.46
N PRO A 69 -22.90 -8.68 -7.85
CA PRO A 69 -22.08 -9.87 -7.70
C PRO A 69 -21.74 -10.49 -9.05
N PHE A 70 -22.70 -10.65 -9.95
CA PHE A 70 -22.50 -11.18 -11.30
C PHE A 70 -21.49 -10.34 -12.10
N ALA A 71 -21.65 -9.01 -12.10
CA ALA A 71 -20.73 -8.12 -12.82
C ALA A 71 -19.32 -8.13 -12.21
N SER A 72 -19.20 -8.26 -10.89
CA SER A 72 -17.90 -8.35 -10.21
C SER A 72 -17.13 -9.59 -10.62
N LEU A 73 -17.80 -10.74 -10.74
CA LEU A 73 -17.19 -11.98 -11.26
C LEU A 73 -16.85 -11.84 -12.76
N TYR A 74 -17.74 -11.27 -13.54
CA TYR A 74 -17.54 -11.09 -14.98
C TYR A 74 -16.32 -10.21 -15.31
N PHE A 75 -16.09 -9.14 -14.56
CA PHE A 75 -14.99 -8.21 -14.78
C PHE A 75 -13.69 -8.55 -14.01
N THR A 76 -13.63 -9.68 -13.30
CA THR A 76 -12.42 -10.16 -12.62
C THR A 76 -11.18 -10.20 -13.53
N PRO A 77 -11.23 -10.75 -14.76
CA PRO A 77 -10.07 -10.78 -15.65
C PRO A 77 -9.55 -9.37 -16.01
N LEU A 78 -10.46 -8.40 -16.16
CA LEU A 78 -10.11 -7.02 -16.43
C LEU A 78 -9.35 -6.40 -15.24
N VAL A 79 -9.88 -6.58 -14.03
CA VAL A 79 -9.23 -6.06 -12.81
C VAL A 79 -7.87 -6.72 -12.58
N TYR A 80 -7.78 -8.02 -12.77
CA TYR A 80 -6.54 -8.77 -12.66
C TYR A 80 -5.46 -8.29 -13.63
N SER A 81 -5.81 -8.07 -14.89
CA SER A 81 -4.87 -7.59 -15.90
C SER A 81 -4.38 -6.16 -15.56
N MET A 82 -5.29 -5.27 -15.17
CA MET A 82 -4.92 -3.90 -14.75
C MET A 82 -4.06 -3.89 -13.49
N ALA A 83 -4.44 -4.66 -12.47
CA ALA A 83 -3.74 -4.70 -11.20
C ALA A 83 -2.35 -5.34 -11.32
N SER A 84 -2.21 -6.46 -12.04
CA SER A 84 -0.92 -7.11 -12.24
C SER A 84 0.07 -6.24 -13.04
N MET A 85 -0.40 -5.59 -14.10
CA MET A 85 0.41 -4.61 -14.82
C MET A 85 0.80 -3.42 -13.93
N ALA A 86 -0.13 -2.95 -13.09
CA ALA A 86 0.14 -1.85 -12.16
C ALA A 86 1.25 -2.21 -11.18
N VAL A 87 1.21 -3.40 -10.57
CA VAL A 87 2.23 -3.85 -9.61
C VAL A 87 3.64 -3.80 -10.22
N VAL A 88 3.83 -4.35 -11.41
CA VAL A 88 5.15 -4.38 -12.07
C VAL A 88 5.56 -2.99 -12.56
N TYR A 89 4.68 -2.30 -13.29
CA TYR A 89 4.98 -1.00 -13.88
C TYR A 89 5.33 0.04 -12.83
N THR A 90 4.53 0.15 -11.75
CA THR A 90 4.77 1.15 -10.72
C THR A 90 5.99 0.83 -9.86
N SER A 91 6.31 -0.43 -9.63
CA SER A 91 7.55 -0.84 -8.97
C SER A 91 8.79 -0.45 -9.78
N LEU A 92 8.77 -0.66 -11.09
CA LEU A 92 9.87 -0.24 -11.98
C LEU A 92 9.99 1.29 -12.07
N THR A 93 8.86 2.02 -12.09
CA THR A 93 8.87 3.49 -12.08
C THR A 93 9.39 4.04 -10.76
N ALA A 94 9.11 3.39 -9.62
CA ALA A 94 9.61 3.79 -8.30
C ALA A 94 11.15 3.80 -8.26
N ILE A 95 11.82 2.82 -8.87
CA ILE A 95 13.29 2.74 -8.94
C ILE A 95 13.91 3.96 -9.64
N ARG A 96 13.24 4.54 -10.62
CA ARG A 96 13.77 5.64 -11.45
C ARG A 96 13.40 7.02 -10.93
N GLN A 97 12.59 7.13 -9.89
CA GLN A 97 12.21 8.42 -9.31
C GLN A 97 13.36 9.07 -8.56
N THR A 98 13.44 10.39 -8.63
CA THR A 98 14.45 11.21 -7.94
C THR A 98 13.93 11.86 -6.68
N ASP A 99 12.61 11.99 -6.52
CA ASP A 99 11.93 12.60 -5.38
C ASP A 99 11.50 11.54 -4.36
N LEU A 100 11.86 11.75 -3.07
CA LEU A 100 11.51 10.86 -1.97
C LEU A 100 10.00 10.60 -1.85
N LYS A 101 9.19 11.65 -1.93
CA LYS A 101 7.73 11.52 -1.86
C LYS A 101 7.17 10.74 -3.04
N ARG A 102 7.69 10.96 -4.25
CA ARG A 102 7.27 10.21 -5.45
C ARG A 102 7.59 8.72 -5.32
N ILE A 103 8.77 8.37 -4.82
CA ILE A 103 9.15 6.97 -4.61
C ILE A 103 8.10 6.30 -3.72
N ILE A 104 7.84 6.82 -2.51
CA ILE A 104 6.87 6.23 -1.59
C ILE A 104 5.44 6.26 -2.16
N ALA A 105 5.05 7.26 -2.93
CA ALA A 105 3.76 7.27 -3.58
C ALA A 105 3.62 6.12 -4.61
N TYR A 106 4.62 5.87 -5.44
CA TYR A 106 4.59 4.74 -6.39
C TYR A 106 4.61 3.38 -5.69
N THR A 107 5.31 3.26 -4.54
CA THR A 107 5.23 2.03 -3.73
C THR A 107 3.81 1.80 -3.22
N SER A 108 3.13 2.86 -2.79
CA SER A 108 1.72 2.78 -2.35
C SER A 108 0.80 2.30 -3.46
N VAL A 109 1.02 2.74 -4.72
CA VAL A 109 0.25 2.24 -5.88
C VAL A 109 0.48 0.75 -6.07
N ALA A 110 1.72 0.26 -5.99
CA ALA A 110 2.04 -1.15 -6.13
C ALA A 110 1.33 -2.02 -5.06
N HIS A 111 1.45 -1.65 -3.77
CA HIS A 111 0.81 -2.39 -2.68
C HIS A 111 -0.72 -2.38 -2.77
N MET A 112 -1.34 -1.24 -3.13
CA MET A 112 -2.78 -1.17 -3.27
C MET A 112 -3.31 -1.99 -4.46
N ASN A 113 -2.54 -2.12 -5.54
CA ASN A 113 -2.91 -3.00 -6.64
C ASN A 113 -2.74 -4.50 -6.28
N LEU A 114 -1.78 -4.85 -5.41
CA LEU A 114 -1.71 -6.18 -4.83
C LEU A 114 -2.95 -6.49 -3.97
N VAL A 115 -3.43 -5.51 -3.19
CA VAL A 115 -4.72 -5.63 -2.47
C VAL A 115 -5.88 -5.90 -3.42
N MET A 116 -5.91 -5.25 -4.60
CA MET A 116 -6.96 -5.50 -5.60
C MET A 116 -6.92 -6.94 -6.14
N ILE A 117 -5.75 -7.53 -6.33
CA ILE A 117 -5.62 -8.95 -6.69
C ILE A 117 -6.25 -9.83 -5.60
N GLY A 118 -5.97 -9.56 -4.33
CA GLY A 118 -6.57 -10.30 -3.22
C GLY A 118 -8.08 -10.12 -3.10
N LEU A 119 -8.61 -8.91 -3.34
CA LEU A 119 -10.05 -8.65 -3.26
C LEU A 119 -10.85 -9.41 -4.34
N PHE A 120 -10.32 -9.50 -5.56
CA PHE A 120 -10.99 -10.15 -6.67
C PHE A 120 -10.70 -11.66 -6.79
N SER A 121 -10.01 -12.25 -5.80
CA SER A 121 -9.88 -13.72 -5.73
C SER A 121 -11.17 -14.42 -5.28
N PHE A 122 -12.10 -13.70 -4.65
CA PHE A 122 -13.38 -14.22 -4.15
C PHE A 122 -13.26 -15.50 -3.31
N ASN A 123 -12.17 -15.63 -2.58
CA ASN A 123 -11.97 -16.65 -1.55
C ASN A 123 -11.69 -15.99 -0.19
N VAL A 124 -11.94 -16.71 0.89
CA VAL A 124 -11.81 -16.20 2.26
C VAL A 124 -10.40 -15.69 2.51
N ILE A 125 -9.39 -16.50 2.16
CA ILE A 125 -7.97 -16.22 2.43
C ILE A 125 -7.53 -14.93 1.72
N GLY A 126 -7.88 -14.77 0.44
CA GLY A 126 -7.51 -13.59 -0.34
C GLY A 126 -8.19 -12.32 0.13
N LEU A 127 -9.49 -12.39 0.50
CA LEU A 127 -10.22 -11.25 1.03
C LEU A 127 -9.70 -10.80 2.40
N GLU A 128 -9.43 -11.76 3.32
CA GLU A 128 -8.82 -11.47 4.61
C GLU A 128 -7.44 -10.84 4.45
N GLY A 129 -6.60 -11.41 3.57
CA GLY A 129 -5.31 -10.86 3.24
C GLY A 129 -5.39 -9.45 2.68
N ALA A 130 -6.32 -9.18 1.77
CA ALA A 130 -6.53 -7.87 1.17
C ALA A 130 -6.95 -6.82 2.21
N MET A 131 -7.86 -7.17 3.12
CA MET A 131 -8.27 -6.27 4.19
C MET A 131 -7.13 -6.00 5.17
N LEU A 132 -6.42 -7.04 5.61
CA LEU A 132 -5.28 -6.90 6.52
C LEU A 132 -4.16 -6.08 5.86
N GLN A 133 -3.84 -6.32 4.58
CA GLN A 133 -2.85 -5.55 3.85
C GLN A 133 -3.26 -4.09 3.67
N SER A 134 -4.53 -3.81 3.44
CA SER A 134 -4.99 -2.43 3.35
C SER A 134 -4.79 -1.66 4.66
N LEU A 135 -5.08 -2.28 5.81
CA LEU A 135 -4.83 -1.70 7.14
C LEU A 135 -3.33 -1.53 7.39
N SER A 136 -2.53 -2.58 7.18
CA SER A 136 -1.09 -2.58 7.32
C SER A 136 -0.43 -1.46 6.50
N HIS A 137 -0.78 -1.37 5.21
CA HIS A 137 -0.30 -0.30 4.34
C HIS A 137 -0.69 1.09 4.88
N GLY A 138 -1.82 1.23 5.56
CA GLY A 138 -2.22 2.48 6.22
C GLY A 138 -1.19 2.94 7.25
N PHE A 139 -0.72 2.03 8.11
CA PHE A 139 0.30 2.34 9.12
C PHE A 139 1.68 2.57 8.51
N VAL A 140 2.13 1.66 7.64
CA VAL A 140 3.48 1.70 7.05
C VAL A 140 3.65 2.91 6.13
N ALA A 141 2.72 3.16 5.21
CA ALA A 141 2.83 4.28 4.28
C ALA A 141 2.75 5.64 5.00
N SER A 142 1.83 5.79 5.97
CA SER A 142 1.75 7.03 6.75
C SER A 142 3.03 7.28 7.53
N ALA A 143 3.64 6.24 8.11
CA ALA A 143 4.92 6.37 8.80
C ALA A 143 6.05 6.77 7.85
N LEU A 144 6.14 6.18 6.66
CA LEU A 144 7.16 6.54 5.67
C LEU A 144 7.00 8.00 5.20
N PHE A 145 5.76 8.49 5.01
CA PHE A 145 5.55 9.91 4.69
C PHE A 145 5.94 10.83 5.86
N LEU A 146 5.72 10.42 7.11
CA LEU A 146 6.19 11.16 8.28
C LEU A 146 7.73 11.17 8.36
N VAL A 147 8.39 10.05 8.09
CA VAL A 147 9.86 9.96 8.00
C VAL A 147 10.41 10.96 6.98
N ILE A 148 9.81 11.04 5.79
CA ILE A 148 10.21 12.05 4.80
C ILE A 148 9.89 13.46 5.30
N GLY A 149 8.77 13.65 5.99
CA GLY A 149 8.40 14.92 6.58
C GLY A 149 9.46 15.45 7.52
N VAL A 150 9.95 14.62 8.44
CA VAL A 150 11.03 14.94 9.37
C VAL A 150 12.29 15.42 8.67
N VAL A 151 12.69 14.75 7.59
CA VAL A 151 13.87 15.13 6.79
C VAL A 151 13.61 16.42 6.01
N TYR A 152 12.41 16.56 5.46
CA TYR A 152 12.04 17.74 4.70
C TYR A 152 11.97 19.01 5.57
N ASP A 153 11.43 18.92 6.77
CA ASP A 153 11.32 20.05 7.70
C ASP A 153 12.71 20.60 8.12
N ARG A 154 13.74 19.72 8.14
CA ARG A 154 15.11 20.10 8.46
C ARG A 154 15.90 20.64 7.27
N HIS A 155 15.69 20.10 6.09
CA HIS A 155 16.54 20.36 4.93
C HIS A 155 15.84 21.08 3.77
N HIS A 156 14.51 21.16 3.77
CA HIS A 156 13.67 21.78 2.73
C HIS A 156 13.93 21.25 1.32
N THR A 157 14.49 20.06 1.20
CA THR A 157 14.73 19.36 -0.07
C THR A 157 14.10 17.97 -0.05
N ARG A 158 13.66 17.47 -1.22
CA ARG A 158 13.06 16.13 -1.39
C ARG A 158 13.87 15.25 -2.32
N MET A 159 14.93 15.79 -2.89
CA MET A 159 15.74 15.10 -3.91
C MET A 159 16.71 14.11 -3.27
N VAL A 160 16.59 12.83 -3.61
CA VAL A 160 17.45 11.74 -3.11
C VAL A 160 18.94 12.04 -3.26
N LYS A 161 19.34 12.71 -4.36
CA LYS A 161 20.75 13.02 -4.67
C LYS A 161 21.45 13.88 -3.61
N TYR A 162 20.71 14.64 -2.81
CA TYR A 162 21.30 15.53 -1.80
C TYR A 162 21.52 14.83 -0.46
N TYR A 163 20.92 13.66 -0.25
CA TYR A 163 21.06 12.89 0.98
C TYR A 163 22.18 11.86 0.89
N GLY A 164 22.72 11.48 2.05
CA GLY A 164 23.72 10.45 2.26
C GLY A 164 24.35 10.58 3.63
N GLY A 165 24.71 9.45 4.27
CA GLY A 165 25.41 9.40 5.54
C GLY A 165 24.63 9.86 6.76
N LEU A 166 23.29 9.88 6.73
CA LEU A 166 22.46 10.35 7.84
C LEU A 166 22.61 9.52 9.11
N VAL A 167 23.06 8.26 9.04
CA VAL A 167 23.27 7.39 10.20
C VAL A 167 24.22 8.01 11.23
N HIS A 168 25.22 8.75 10.80
CA HIS A 168 26.22 9.34 11.69
C HIS A 168 25.67 10.50 12.53
N MET A 169 24.67 11.19 12.03
CA MET A 169 24.13 12.41 12.61
C MET A 169 22.75 12.24 13.24
N MET A 170 21.94 11.31 12.70
CA MET A 170 20.55 11.08 13.11
C MET A 170 20.28 9.58 13.35
N PRO A 171 20.87 8.95 14.39
CA PRO A 171 20.75 7.51 14.61
C PRO A 171 19.33 7.05 14.95
N LEU A 172 18.57 7.79 15.77
CA LEU A 172 17.18 7.42 16.10
C LEU A 172 16.27 7.49 14.88
N PHE A 173 16.44 8.51 14.04
CA PHE A 173 15.76 8.61 12.76
C PHE A 173 16.04 7.39 11.87
N THR A 174 17.29 6.97 11.77
CA THR A 174 17.69 5.85 10.91
C THR A 174 17.11 4.53 11.39
N ILE A 175 17.00 4.30 12.70
CA ILE A 175 16.36 3.09 13.25
C ILE A 175 14.86 3.07 12.89
N ILE A 176 14.15 4.17 13.09
CA ILE A 176 12.73 4.24 12.74
C ILE A 176 12.52 4.08 11.24
N PHE A 177 13.35 4.71 10.42
CA PHE A 177 13.28 4.55 8.97
C PHE A 177 13.56 3.09 8.56
N LEU A 178 14.52 2.40 9.20
CA LEU A 178 14.79 0.99 8.97
C LEU A 178 13.56 0.12 9.28
N ILE A 179 12.92 0.31 10.45
CA ILE A 179 11.75 -0.47 10.85
C ILE A 179 10.66 -0.37 9.77
N PHE A 180 10.32 0.84 9.32
CA PHE A 180 9.26 1.02 8.33
C PHE A 180 9.66 0.62 6.90
N THR A 181 10.94 0.73 6.53
CA THR A 181 11.40 0.18 5.25
C THR A 181 11.35 -1.34 5.23
N MET A 182 11.71 -2.00 6.33
CA MET A 182 11.57 -3.46 6.46
C MET A 182 10.10 -3.90 6.50
N ALA A 183 9.23 -3.13 7.14
CA ALA A 183 7.79 -3.36 7.09
C ALA A 183 7.23 -3.19 5.67
N ASN A 184 7.74 -2.22 4.90
CA ASN A 184 7.33 -2.02 3.50
C ASN A 184 7.79 -3.14 2.56
N ILE A 185 8.88 -3.85 2.90
CA ILE A 185 9.38 -5.04 2.15
C ILE A 185 8.58 -6.30 2.53
N ALA A 186 7.71 -6.21 3.51
CA ALA A 186 7.02 -7.36 4.10
C ALA A 186 7.98 -8.34 4.81
N LEU A 187 8.85 -7.83 5.70
CA LEU A 187 9.67 -8.69 6.54
C LEU A 187 8.79 -9.54 7.47
N PRO A 188 9.06 -10.85 7.64
CA PRO A 188 8.35 -11.67 8.62
C PRO A 188 8.37 -11.04 10.02
N GLY A 189 7.21 -11.03 10.68
CA GLY A 189 6.99 -10.33 11.95
C GLY A 189 6.39 -8.92 11.81
N THR A 190 6.25 -8.41 10.58
CA THR A 190 5.51 -7.18 10.30
C THR A 190 4.14 -7.46 9.71
N SER A 191 3.22 -6.51 9.86
CA SER A 191 1.84 -6.64 9.41
C SER A 191 1.70 -6.84 7.91
N SER A 192 2.59 -6.24 7.11
CA SER A 192 2.56 -6.35 5.65
C SER A 192 2.85 -7.78 5.17
N PHE A 193 3.72 -8.51 5.87
CA PHE A 193 4.06 -9.88 5.50
C PHE A 193 2.84 -10.80 5.51
N VAL A 194 2.06 -10.74 6.58
CA VAL A 194 0.86 -11.59 6.73
C VAL A 194 -0.16 -11.25 5.65
N GLY A 195 -0.42 -9.95 5.43
CA GLY A 195 -1.36 -9.51 4.40
C GLY A 195 -0.95 -9.94 2.99
N GLU A 196 0.30 -9.72 2.60
CA GLU A 196 0.81 -10.08 1.26
C GLU A 196 0.85 -11.58 1.04
N LEU A 197 1.25 -12.36 2.06
CA LEU A 197 1.27 -13.81 1.99
C LEU A 197 -0.15 -14.37 1.77
N LEU A 198 -1.14 -13.91 2.54
CA LEU A 198 -2.53 -14.35 2.38
C LEU A 198 -3.10 -13.96 1.01
N ILE A 199 -2.77 -12.77 0.50
CA ILE A 199 -3.17 -12.36 -0.85
C ILE A 199 -2.60 -13.32 -1.91
N LEU A 200 -1.31 -13.65 -1.81
CA LEU A 200 -0.68 -14.54 -2.78
C LEU A 200 -1.24 -15.96 -2.70
N VAL A 201 -1.49 -16.48 -1.50
CA VAL A 201 -2.11 -17.80 -1.33
C VAL A 201 -3.51 -17.80 -1.93
N GLY A 202 -4.34 -16.82 -1.60
CA GLY A 202 -5.70 -16.71 -2.14
C GLY A 202 -5.73 -16.51 -3.66
N ALA A 203 -4.85 -15.67 -4.21
CA ALA A 203 -4.74 -15.48 -5.65
C ALA A 203 -4.24 -16.74 -6.37
N TYR A 204 -3.36 -17.53 -5.74
CA TYR A 204 -2.81 -18.75 -6.32
C TYR A 204 -3.90 -19.81 -6.57
N GLU A 205 -4.87 -19.92 -5.68
CA GLU A 205 -6.01 -20.82 -5.84
C GLU A 205 -6.87 -20.47 -7.06
N CYS A 206 -6.93 -19.18 -7.42
CA CYS A 206 -7.75 -18.70 -8.53
C CYS A 206 -6.99 -18.61 -9.85
N ASN A 207 -5.78 -18.06 -9.83
CA ASN A 207 -4.98 -17.83 -11.03
C ASN A 207 -3.48 -17.77 -10.74
N THR A 208 -2.77 -18.84 -11.12
CA THR A 208 -1.33 -18.97 -10.89
C THR A 208 -0.48 -17.94 -11.62
N THR A 209 -0.87 -17.53 -12.84
CA THR A 209 -0.11 -16.55 -13.64
C THR A 209 -0.15 -15.15 -13.02
N ILE A 210 -1.32 -14.72 -12.55
CA ILE A 210 -1.49 -13.43 -11.86
C ILE A 210 -0.72 -13.41 -10.55
N THR A 211 -0.75 -14.52 -9.80
CA THR A 211 0.02 -14.65 -8.56
C THR A 211 1.52 -14.56 -8.80
N PHE A 212 2.02 -15.21 -9.83
CA PHE A 212 3.44 -15.12 -10.21
C PHE A 212 3.86 -13.67 -10.52
N ILE A 213 3.04 -12.95 -11.29
CA ILE A 213 3.29 -11.52 -11.58
C ILE A 213 3.23 -10.69 -10.29
N GLY A 214 2.25 -10.93 -9.41
CA GLY A 214 2.15 -10.27 -8.11
C GLY A 214 3.39 -10.49 -7.24
N ALA A 215 3.90 -11.72 -7.19
CA ALA A 215 5.12 -12.07 -6.45
C ALA A 215 6.36 -11.33 -6.98
N THR A 216 6.48 -11.10 -8.30
CA THR A 216 7.58 -10.28 -8.84
C THR A 216 7.56 -8.85 -8.32
N GLY A 217 6.37 -8.30 -8.05
CA GLY A 217 6.22 -6.98 -7.42
C GLY A 217 6.83 -6.90 -6.03
N MET A 218 6.70 -7.95 -5.22
CA MET A 218 7.34 -8.01 -3.89
C MET A 218 8.86 -7.99 -3.99
N VAL A 219 9.44 -8.76 -4.92
CA VAL A 219 10.90 -8.77 -5.16
C VAL A 219 11.39 -7.38 -5.60
N LEU A 220 10.69 -6.73 -6.52
CA LEU A 220 10.99 -5.36 -6.93
C LEU A 220 10.83 -4.39 -5.76
N GLY A 221 9.82 -4.61 -4.91
CA GLY A 221 9.57 -3.87 -3.68
C GLY A 221 10.77 -3.88 -2.75
N GLY A 222 11.35 -5.05 -2.52
CA GLY A 222 12.61 -5.19 -1.77
C GLY A 222 13.76 -4.41 -2.40
N GLY A 223 13.89 -4.49 -3.72
CA GLY A 223 14.95 -3.80 -4.47
C GLY A 223 14.93 -2.28 -4.30
N TYR A 224 13.81 -1.62 -4.57
CA TYR A 224 13.76 -0.16 -4.51
C TYR A 224 13.77 0.40 -3.08
N SER A 225 13.15 -0.30 -2.12
CA SER A 225 13.11 0.18 -0.74
C SER A 225 14.47 0.07 -0.04
N LEU A 226 15.21 -1.03 -0.21
CA LEU A 226 16.59 -1.15 0.27
C LEU A 226 17.53 -0.19 -0.44
N TRP A 227 17.37 0.00 -1.74
CA TRP A 227 18.17 0.98 -2.49
C TRP A 227 17.94 2.39 -1.94
N LEU A 228 16.68 2.78 -1.71
CA LEU A 228 16.34 4.07 -1.14
C LEU A 228 16.94 4.26 0.25
N PHE A 229 16.77 3.27 1.13
CA PHE A 229 17.31 3.27 2.47
C PHE A 229 18.83 3.45 2.46
N ASN A 230 19.55 2.61 1.71
CA ASN A 230 20.99 2.68 1.60
C ASN A 230 21.49 4.03 1.07
N ARG A 231 20.78 4.60 0.12
CA ARG A 231 21.14 5.88 -0.50
C ARG A 231 21.02 7.06 0.44
N ILE A 232 20.06 7.02 1.38
CA ILE A 232 19.79 8.10 2.35
C ILE A 232 20.67 7.94 3.60
N VAL A 233 20.72 6.72 4.11
CA VAL A 233 21.28 6.42 5.44
C VAL A 233 22.79 6.27 5.40
N TYR A 234 23.31 5.53 4.41
CA TYR A 234 24.73 5.23 4.30
C TYR A 234 25.46 6.14 3.29
N GLY A 235 26.77 6.00 3.27
CA GLY A 235 27.66 6.78 2.41
C GLY A 235 28.22 8.02 3.07
N ASN A 236 28.88 8.87 2.30
CA ASN A 236 29.49 10.09 2.80
C ASN A 236 28.46 11.18 3.04
N LEU A 237 28.61 11.88 4.17
CA LEU A 237 27.76 13.01 4.53
C LEU A 237 27.97 14.17 3.54
N LYS A 238 26.88 14.65 2.96
CA LYS A 238 26.91 15.75 1.98
C LYS A 238 26.69 17.10 2.65
N THR A 239 27.68 17.55 3.41
CA THR A 239 27.65 18.82 4.19
C THR A 239 27.43 20.07 3.34
N GLN A 240 27.67 20.00 2.03
CA GLN A 240 27.40 21.11 1.11
C GLN A 240 25.89 21.44 1.00
N TYR A 241 25.02 20.43 1.15
CA TYR A 241 23.58 20.55 0.98
C TYR A 241 22.80 20.42 2.28
N LEU A 242 23.36 19.71 3.25
CA LEU A 242 22.70 19.40 4.52
C LEU A 242 23.39 20.21 5.64
N LYS A 243 22.65 21.12 6.28
CA LYS A 243 23.18 22.03 7.28
C LYS A 243 22.67 21.78 8.71
N GLN A 244 21.51 21.15 8.85
CA GLN A 244 20.88 20.87 10.14
C GLN A 244 20.81 19.36 10.40
N PHE A 245 21.43 18.92 11.49
CA PHE A 245 21.54 17.49 11.81
C PHE A 245 20.99 17.18 13.21
N CYS A 246 19.92 17.86 13.62
CA CYS A 246 19.21 17.52 14.85
C CYS A 246 18.46 16.20 14.64
N ASP A 247 18.71 15.23 15.54
CA ASP A 247 17.95 13.96 15.55
C ASP A 247 16.49 14.19 15.93
N LEU A 248 15.70 13.14 16.01
CA LEU A 248 14.27 13.21 16.31
C LEU A 248 13.99 13.92 17.64
N GLU A 249 13.06 14.85 17.62
CA GLU A 249 12.49 15.44 18.81
C GLU A 249 11.58 14.43 19.55
N LYS A 250 11.39 14.61 20.86
CA LYS A 250 10.50 13.77 21.66
C LYS A 250 9.08 13.71 21.09
N ARG A 251 8.55 14.83 20.60
CA ARG A 251 7.23 14.91 19.96
C ARG A 251 7.15 14.04 18.72
N GLU A 252 8.14 14.09 17.83
CA GLU A 252 8.21 13.29 16.62
C GLU A 252 8.28 11.80 16.95
N PHE A 253 9.10 11.43 17.93
CA PHE A 253 9.23 10.05 18.39
C PHE A 253 7.89 9.50 18.92
N PHE A 254 7.14 10.26 19.70
CA PHE A 254 5.84 9.83 20.21
C PHE A 254 4.79 9.65 19.09
N VAL A 255 4.92 10.36 17.98
CA VAL A 255 4.04 10.15 16.80
C VAL A 255 4.35 8.83 16.09
N PHE A 256 5.61 8.41 16.04
CA PHE A 256 5.99 7.11 15.45
C PHE A 256 5.63 5.91 16.32
N LEU A 257 5.60 6.06 17.63
CA LEU A 257 5.42 4.95 18.57
C LEU A 257 4.13 4.14 18.32
N PRO A 258 2.93 4.74 18.18
CA PRO A 258 1.70 3.99 17.89
C PRO A 258 1.76 3.31 16.52
N LEU A 259 2.45 3.89 15.53
CA LEU A 259 2.61 3.29 14.21
C LEU A 259 3.51 2.05 14.26
N ILE A 260 4.62 2.12 15.01
CA ILE A 260 5.51 0.97 15.25
C ILE A 260 4.75 -0.14 16.00
N PHE A 261 4.03 0.23 17.06
CA PHE A 261 3.24 -0.74 17.82
C PHE A 261 2.20 -1.43 16.93
N GLY A 262 1.44 -0.65 16.15
CA GLY A 262 0.42 -1.19 15.25
C GLY A 262 0.99 -2.14 14.18
N THR A 263 2.13 -1.79 13.57
CA THR A 263 2.77 -2.65 12.55
C THR A 263 3.30 -3.96 13.12
N LEU A 264 3.91 -3.94 14.31
CA LEU A 264 4.43 -5.13 14.95
C LEU A 264 3.30 -5.99 15.56
N PHE A 265 2.32 -5.36 16.21
CA PHE A 265 1.21 -6.08 16.82
C PHE A 265 0.39 -6.86 15.80
N MET A 266 0.02 -6.23 14.66
CA MET A 266 -0.69 -6.92 13.59
C MET A 266 0.17 -7.99 12.89
N GLY A 267 1.50 -7.86 12.93
CA GLY A 267 2.41 -8.84 12.34
C GLY A 267 2.59 -10.10 13.20
N VAL A 268 2.64 -9.92 14.54
CA VAL A 268 2.85 -11.04 15.49
C VAL A 268 1.54 -11.70 15.87
N TYR A 269 0.46 -10.93 16.03
CA TYR A 269 -0.88 -11.43 16.40
C TYR A 269 -1.96 -11.05 15.37
N PRO A 270 -1.88 -11.56 14.13
CA PRO A 270 -2.85 -11.24 13.09
C PRO A 270 -4.26 -11.80 13.39
N GLU A 271 -4.36 -12.89 14.16
CA GLU A 271 -5.63 -13.57 14.49
C GLU A 271 -6.66 -12.63 15.11
N VAL A 272 -6.24 -11.69 15.95
CA VAL A 272 -7.15 -10.70 16.58
C VAL A 272 -7.93 -9.92 15.53
N PHE A 273 -7.30 -9.58 14.42
CA PHE A 273 -7.92 -8.85 13.32
C PHE A 273 -8.68 -9.77 12.38
N LEU A 274 -8.10 -10.93 12.04
CA LEU A 274 -8.70 -11.90 11.13
C LEU A 274 -10.02 -12.45 11.69
N ASN A 275 -10.06 -12.84 12.98
CA ASN A 275 -11.27 -13.36 13.60
C ASN A 275 -12.45 -12.38 13.57
N VAL A 276 -12.18 -11.08 13.70
CA VAL A 276 -13.24 -10.05 13.60
C VAL A 276 -13.79 -9.95 12.17
N MET A 277 -12.93 -10.13 11.17
CA MET A 277 -13.30 -9.99 9.76
C MET A 277 -13.91 -11.26 9.17
N HIS A 278 -13.53 -12.43 9.68
CA HIS A 278 -13.85 -13.74 9.12
C HIS A 278 -15.35 -13.97 8.89
N ILE A 279 -16.19 -13.68 9.88
CA ILE A 279 -17.65 -13.87 9.78
C ILE A 279 -18.24 -12.95 8.72
N SER A 280 -17.79 -11.70 8.66
CA SER A 280 -18.30 -10.72 7.70
C SER A 280 -17.89 -11.08 6.26
N ILE A 281 -16.70 -11.62 6.07
CA ILE A 281 -16.19 -12.06 4.77
C ILE A 281 -16.93 -13.30 4.29
N ASN A 282 -17.16 -14.28 5.15
CA ASN A 282 -17.95 -15.48 4.79
C ASN A 282 -19.36 -15.09 4.35
N ASN A 283 -20.05 -14.23 5.12
CA ASN A 283 -21.37 -13.75 4.74
C ASN A 283 -21.38 -12.99 3.40
N LEU A 284 -20.30 -12.26 3.09
CA LEU A 284 -20.16 -11.58 1.80
C LEU A 284 -19.98 -12.56 0.65
N LEU A 285 -19.13 -13.58 0.83
CA LEU A 285 -18.89 -14.62 -0.16
C LEU A 285 -20.14 -15.46 -0.43
N ASP A 286 -20.89 -15.82 0.59
CA ASP A 286 -22.17 -16.50 0.45
C ASP A 286 -23.12 -15.70 -0.45
N GLN A 287 -23.20 -14.38 -0.28
CA GLN A 287 -24.02 -13.52 -1.15
C GLN A 287 -23.56 -13.53 -2.62
N ILE A 288 -22.25 -13.66 -2.86
CA ILE A 288 -21.69 -13.69 -4.23
C ILE A 288 -21.90 -15.05 -4.88
N HIS A 289 -21.75 -16.15 -4.14
CA HIS A 289 -21.88 -17.51 -4.65
C HIS A 289 -23.33 -17.96 -4.89
N PHE A 290 -24.30 -17.30 -4.27
CA PHE A 290 -25.73 -17.55 -4.51
C PHE A 290 -26.28 -16.96 -5.83
N VAL A 291 -25.48 -16.27 -6.59
CA VAL A 291 -25.80 -15.66 -7.89
C VAL A 291 -25.10 -16.39 -9.03
#